data_11cb4785b64ba1335096d1a2673c9040
#
_entry.id   11cb4785b64ba1335096d1a2673c9040
#
_cell.length_a   1.000
_cell.length_b   1.000
_cell.length_c   1.000
_cell.angle_alpha   90.00
_cell.angle_beta   90.00
_cell.angle_gamma   90.00
#
_symmetry.space_group_name_H-M   'P 1'
#
loop_
_entity.id
_entity.type
_entity.pdbx_description
1 polymer ?
#
loop_
_entity_poly.entity_id
_entity_poly.type
_entity_poly.pdbx_seq_one_letter_code
_entity_poly.pdbx_strand_id
1 'polypeptide(L)'
;CSEGMARLLAPMLEEQTGLPVVGFLPYVEDASFESRHLGLVTAQEVGALSEKVDRLADTFLQHVDLEQVLRIAATADSVAETIKSEAALKSPDCSDSPQFPAPDKECLRIGIAQDTAFCFYYEENKRALRQQGLELVEFSPMEDKKLPEGICGLYLGGGYPELHAGKLSENSGMRHAIFEAVRHGMPTIAEGGGFLYLQKELEDADGQVWEMTGVLDGSGFRT
;
A
#
# COMPACT_ATOMS: atom_id res chain seq x y z
N CYS A 1 -19.95 -8.45 -18.69
CA CYS A 1 -20.98 -9.40 -19.11
C CYS A 1 -22.18 -8.62 -19.64
N SER A 2 -22.88 -9.15 -20.67
CA SER A 2 -24.16 -8.58 -21.11
C SER A 2 -25.32 -9.18 -20.32
N GLU A 3 -26.44 -8.47 -20.22
CA GLU A 3 -27.63 -8.95 -19.51
C GLU A 3 -28.15 -10.28 -20.07
N GLY A 4 -28.15 -10.45 -21.42
CA GLY A 4 -28.55 -11.68 -22.05
C GLY A 4 -27.66 -12.87 -21.70
N MET A 5 -26.34 -12.65 -21.61
CA MET A 5 -25.38 -13.66 -21.18
C MET A 5 -25.58 -14.01 -19.69
N ALA A 6 -25.80 -13.01 -18.85
CA ALA A 6 -26.05 -13.23 -17.42
C ALA A 6 -27.31 -14.06 -17.19
N ARG A 7 -28.41 -13.76 -17.90
CA ARG A 7 -29.66 -14.53 -17.82
C ARG A 7 -29.51 -15.98 -18.27
N LEU A 8 -28.62 -16.23 -19.25
CA LEU A 8 -28.35 -17.59 -19.74
C LEU A 8 -27.48 -18.38 -18.75
N LEU A 9 -26.44 -17.75 -18.21
CA LEU A 9 -25.44 -18.42 -17.37
C LEU A 9 -25.87 -18.59 -15.93
N ALA A 10 -26.68 -17.68 -15.38
CA ALA A 10 -27.05 -17.71 -13.96
C ALA A 10 -27.68 -19.05 -13.52
N PRO A 11 -28.69 -19.61 -14.21
CA PRO A 11 -29.29 -20.89 -13.81
C PRO A 11 -28.28 -22.05 -13.89
N MET A 12 -27.40 -22.03 -14.87
CA MET A 12 -26.38 -23.08 -15.06
C MET A 12 -25.33 -23.03 -13.93
N LEU A 13 -24.92 -21.82 -13.53
CA LEU A 13 -23.98 -21.64 -12.43
C LEU A 13 -24.60 -22.08 -11.10
N GLU A 14 -25.84 -21.71 -10.85
CA GLU A 14 -26.57 -22.12 -9.63
C GLU A 14 -26.72 -23.64 -9.55
N GLU A 15 -27.08 -24.29 -10.66
CA GLU A 15 -27.22 -25.75 -10.74
C GLU A 15 -25.87 -26.46 -10.49
N GLN A 16 -24.80 -25.96 -11.06
CA GLN A 16 -23.48 -26.60 -10.97
C GLN A 16 -22.76 -26.34 -9.64
N THR A 17 -22.96 -25.16 -9.04
CA THR A 17 -22.21 -24.75 -7.85
C THR A 17 -23.01 -24.84 -6.55
N GLY A 18 -24.35 -24.86 -6.65
CA GLY A 18 -25.25 -24.74 -5.50
C GLY A 18 -25.22 -23.33 -4.87
N LEU A 19 -24.57 -22.35 -5.50
CA LEU A 19 -24.47 -20.98 -5.00
C LEU A 19 -25.44 -20.07 -5.76
N PRO A 20 -26.14 -19.16 -5.08
CA PRO A 20 -27.05 -18.23 -5.76
C PRO A 20 -26.28 -17.19 -6.56
N VAL A 21 -26.76 -16.87 -7.77
CA VAL A 21 -26.27 -15.75 -8.58
C VAL A 21 -27.02 -14.49 -8.20
N VAL A 22 -26.38 -13.59 -7.49
CA VAL A 22 -27.00 -12.38 -6.95
C VAL A 22 -27.00 -11.20 -7.92
N GLY A 23 -26.47 -11.36 -9.12
CA GLY A 23 -26.46 -10.32 -10.13
C GLY A 23 -25.30 -10.46 -11.11
N PHE A 24 -25.06 -9.40 -11.87
CA PHE A 24 -23.93 -9.32 -12.80
C PHE A 24 -23.44 -7.87 -12.91
N LEU A 25 -22.19 -7.67 -13.31
CA LEU A 25 -21.68 -6.34 -13.63
C LEU A 25 -21.46 -6.22 -15.14
N PRO A 26 -22.16 -5.29 -15.82
CA PRO A 26 -21.87 -4.95 -17.19
C PRO A 26 -20.53 -4.24 -17.31
N TYR A 27 -19.99 -4.14 -18.52
CA TYR A 27 -18.84 -3.27 -18.79
C TYR A 27 -19.28 -1.80 -18.68
N VAL A 28 -18.51 -1.01 -17.94
CA VAL A 28 -18.73 0.44 -17.74
C VAL A 28 -17.55 1.18 -18.36
N GLU A 29 -17.72 1.70 -19.58
CA GLU A 29 -16.67 2.28 -20.40
C GLU A 29 -15.91 3.42 -19.68
N ASP A 30 -16.66 4.34 -19.09
CA ASP A 30 -16.08 5.52 -18.43
C ASP A 30 -15.56 5.25 -16.99
N ALA A 31 -15.67 4.03 -16.51
CA ALA A 31 -15.20 3.62 -15.18
C ALA A 31 -14.16 2.50 -15.24
N SER A 32 -13.45 2.38 -16.37
CA SER A 32 -12.29 1.49 -16.49
C SER A 32 -11.08 2.10 -15.80
N PHE A 33 -10.24 1.23 -15.23
CA PHE A 33 -8.97 1.60 -14.63
C PHE A 33 -7.85 0.99 -15.47
N GLU A 34 -6.84 1.80 -15.75
CA GLU A 34 -5.65 1.32 -16.46
C GLU A 34 -4.88 0.35 -15.57
N SER A 35 -4.34 -0.70 -16.19
CA SER A 35 -3.50 -1.67 -15.52
C SER A 35 -2.04 -1.37 -15.81
N ARG A 36 -1.20 -1.51 -14.79
CA ARG A 36 0.25 -1.45 -14.90
C ARG A 36 0.88 -2.83 -14.75
N HIS A 37 2.18 -2.87 -14.99
CA HIS A 37 3.02 -4.05 -14.89
C HIS A 37 2.86 -4.82 -13.56
N LEU A 38 2.77 -4.11 -12.43
CA LEU A 38 2.60 -4.71 -11.10
C LEU A 38 1.20 -4.48 -10.49
N GLY A 39 0.25 -4.01 -11.27
CA GLY A 39 -1.10 -3.73 -10.80
C GLY A 39 -1.74 -2.52 -11.47
N LEU A 40 -2.71 -1.92 -10.78
CA LEU A 40 -3.41 -0.73 -11.26
C LEU A 40 -2.56 0.54 -11.04
N VAL A 41 -2.90 1.59 -11.79
CA VAL A 41 -2.41 2.95 -11.48
C VAL A 41 -2.83 3.35 -10.06
N THR A 42 -2.04 4.20 -9.43
CA THR A 42 -2.35 4.63 -8.05
C THR A 42 -3.58 5.54 -8.03
N ALA A 43 -4.29 5.56 -6.91
CA ALA A 43 -5.49 6.39 -6.75
C ALA A 43 -5.24 7.88 -7.02
N GLN A 44 -4.03 8.37 -6.75
CA GLN A 44 -3.63 9.76 -6.97
C GLN A 44 -3.45 10.11 -8.46
N GLU A 45 -3.20 9.11 -9.31
CA GLU A 45 -2.99 9.29 -10.75
C GLU A 45 -4.27 9.12 -11.55
N VAL A 46 -5.31 8.50 -10.96
CA VAL A 46 -6.60 8.29 -11.64
C VAL A 46 -7.40 9.58 -11.68
N GLY A 47 -7.53 10.17 -12.86
CA GLY A 47 -8.42 11.32 -13.05
C GLY A 47 -9.89 10.96 -12.74
N ALA A 48 -10.60 11.89 -12.09
CA ALA A 48 -12.03 11.74 -11.75
C ALA A 48 -12.35 10.41 -11.00
N LEU A 49 -11.46 9.97 -10.11
CA LEU A 49 -11.61 8.70 -9.39
C LEU A 49 -12.96 8.58 -8.67
N SER A 50 -13.36 9.64 -7.96
CA SER A 50 -14.63 9.64 -7.22
C SER A 50 -15.83 9.43 -8.15
N GLU A 51 -15.86 10.12 -9.29
CA GLU A 51 -16.94 9.97 -10.27
C GLU A 51 -16.98 8.57 -10.89
N LYS A 52 -15.81 7.96 -11.13
CA LYS A 52 -15.72 6.58 -11.61
C LYS A 52 -16.25 5.58 -10.58
N VAL A 53 -15.89 5.78 -9.31
CA VAL A 53 -16.36 4.94 -8.19
C VAL A 53 -17.87 5.09 -8.01
N ASP A 54 -18.40 6.32 -8.03
CA ASP A 54 -19.85 6.56 -7.91
C ASP A 54 -20.61 5.88 -9.06
N ARG A 55 -20.11 5.96 -10.27
CA ARG A 55 -20.72 5.31 -11.44
C ARG A 55 -20.69 3.78 -11.34
N LEU A 56 -19.60 3.20 -10.81
CA LEU A 56 -19.54 1.78 -10.54
C LEU A 56 -20.50 1.37 -9.43
N ALA A 57 -20.64 2.18 -8.38
CA ALA A 57 -21.59 1.93 -7.30
C ALA A 57 -23.03 1.96 -7.80
N ASP A 58 -23.39 2.96 -8.62
CA ASP A 58 -24.73 3.03 -9.24
C ASP A 58 -25.01 1.82 -10.13
N THR A 59 -24.02 1.42 -10.94
CA THR A 59 -24.14 0.22 -11.78
C THR A 59 -24.31 -1.04 -10.96
N PHE A 60 -23.56 -1.16 -9.86
CA PHE A 60 -23.69 -2.29 -8.93
C PHE A 60 -25.09 -2.35 -8.32
N LEU A 61 -25.62 -1.24 -7.80
CA LEU A 61 -26.96 -1.16 -7.21
C LEU A 61 -28.08 -1.47 -8.21
N GLN A 62 -27.88 -1.20 -9.49
CA GLN A 62 -28.87 -1.49 -10.54
C GLN A 62 -28.91 -2.96 -10.98
N HIS A 63 -27.78 -3.67 -10.85
CA HIS A 63 -27.63 -5.00 -11.45
C HIS A 63 -27.37 -6.12 -10.45
N VAL A 64 -27.22 -5.80 -9.16
CA VAL A 64 -26.96 -6.76 -8.09
C VAL A 64 -28.04 -6.68 -7.02
N ASP A 65 -28.58 -7.81 -6.62
CA ASP A 65 -29.52 -7.91 -5.49
C ASP A 65 -28.75 -7.78 -4.15
N LEU A 66 -28.54 -6.53 -3.73
CA LEU A 66 -27.81 -6.21 -2.50
C LEU A 66 -28.50 -6.79 -1.26
N GLU A 67 -29.85 -6.89 -1.24
CA GLU A 67 -30.56 -7.49 -0.12
C GLU A 67 -30.24 -8.98 0.02
N GLN A 68 -30.15 -9.69 -1.12
CA GLN A 68 -29.74 -11.10 -1.11
C GLN A 68 -28.28 -11.26 -0.66
N VAL A 69 -27.37 -10.39 -1.13
CA VAL A 69 -25.97 -10.38 -0.65
C VAL A 69 -25.92 -10.22 0.86
N LEU A 70 -26.64 -9.25 1.42
CA LEU A 70 -26.68 -9.02 2.87
C LEU A 70 -27.31 -10.19 3.64
N ARG A 71 -28.35 -10.81 3.09
CA ARG A 71 -28.93 -12.03 3.70
C ARG A 71 -27.94 -13.17 3.74
N ILE A 72 -27.18 -13.39 2.67
CA ILE A 72 -26.13 -14.41 2.62
C ILE A 72 -25.03 -14.08 3.64
N ALA A 73 -24.56 -12.84 3.67
CA ALA A 73 -23.55 -12.40 4.62
C ALA A 73 -23.98 -12.61 6.09
N ALA A 74 -25.26 -12.42 6.38
CA ALA A 74 -25.79 -12.64 7.73
C ALA A 74 -25.83 -14.13 8.16
N THR A 75 -25.64 -15.08 7.22
CA THR A 75 -25.53 -16.51 7.56
C THR A 75 -24.11 -16.94 7.96
N ALA A 76 -23.12 -16.05 7.81
CA ALA A 76 -21.76 -16.34 8.22
C ALA A 76 -21.64 -16.43 9.75
N ASP A 77 -20.85 -17.39 10.22
CA ASP A 77 -20.57 -17.52 11.65
C ASP A 77 -19.89 -16.27 12.20
N SER A 78 -20.13 -15.97 13.47
CA SER A 78 -19.51 -14.80 14.10
C SER A 78 -18.00 -14.96 14.20
N VAL A 79 -17.26 -14.13 13.48
CA VAL A 79 -15.78 -14.09 13.53
C VAL A 79 -15.27 -13.69 14.93
N ALA A 80 -16.11 -13.04 15.75
CA ALA A 80 -15.71 -12.58 17.08
C ALA A 80 -15.32 -13.71 18.07
N GLU A 81 -15.83 -14.91 17.89
CA GLU A 81 -15.44 -16.07 18.72
C GLU A 81 -14.12 -16.68 18.26
N THR A 82 -13.87 -16.70 16.97
CA THR A 82 -12.61 -17.18 16.37
C THR A 82 -11.43 -16.30 16.77
N ILE A 83 -11.60 -14.97 16.74
CA ILE A 83 -10.56 -14.00 17.13
C ILE A 83 -10.19 -14.13 18.62
N LYS A 84 -11.15 -14.46 19.49
CA LYS A 84 -10.86 -14.69 20.91
C LYS A 84 -10.02 -15.95 21.14
N SER A 85 -10.15 -16.97 20.29
CA SER A 85 -9.34 -18.19 20.36
C SER A 85 -7.94 -18.00 19.77
N GLU A 86 -7.78 -17.12 18.78
CA GLU A 86 -6.49 -16.79 18.16
C GLU A 86 -5.69 -15.75 18.97
N ALA A 87 -6.36 -14.86 19.70
CA ALA A 87 -5.69 -13.95 20.64
C ALA A 87 -5.00 -14.69 21.81
N ALA A 88 -5.25 -16.00 21.93
CA ALA A 88 -4.51 -16.89 22.82
C ALA A 88 -3.25 -17.52 22.18
N LEU A 89 -2.99 -17.27 20.89
CA LEU A 89 -1.68 -17.52 20.30
C LEU A 89 -0.71 -16.53 20.95
N LYS A 90 0.01 -17.03 21.94
CA LYS A 90 1.09 -16.31 22.62
C LYS A 90 1.95 -15.65 21.57
N SER A 91 2.12 -14.34 21.64
CA SER A 91 3.20 -13.66 20.97
C SER A 91 4.46 -14.49 21.15
N PRO A 92 5.26 -14.73 20.09
CA PRO A 92 6.55 -15.41 20.27
C PRO A 92 7.29 -14.67 21.38
N ASP A 93 7.83 -15.46 22.32
CA ASP A 93 8.57 -14.92 23.46
C ASP A 93 9.76 -14.14 22.92
N CYS A 94 9.64 -12.82 22.89
CA CYS A 94 10.67 -11.89 22.40
C CYS A 94 11.77 -11.67 23.45
N SER A 95 12.00 -12.62 24.35
CA SER A 95 13.02 -12.52 25.39
C SER A 95 14.46 -12.42 24.84
N ASP A 96 14.68 -12.83 23.59
CA ASP A 96 15.98 -12.76 22.90
C ASP A 96 16.11 -11.60 21.90
N SER A 97 15.14 -10.70 21.85
CA SER A 97 15.29 -9.48 21.03
C SER A 97 16.38 -8.61 21.63
N PRO A 98 17.32 -8.07 20.82
CA PRO A 98 18.30 -7.13 21.31
C PRO A 98 17.56 -5.98 22.03
N GLN A 99 17.87 -5.78 23.31
CA GLN A 99 17.32 -4.69 24.09
C GLN A 99 17.92 -3.40 23.53
N PHE A 100 17.24 -2.81 22.57
CA PHE A 100 17.50 -1.41 22.24
C PHE A 100 17.15 -0.57 23.47
N PRO A 101 17.97 0.39 23.85
CA PRO A 101 17.62 1.33 24.92
C PRO A 101 16.25 1.92 24.57
N ALA A 102 15.33 1.87 25.52
CA ALA A 102 14.03 2.49 25.33
C ALA A 102 14.26 3.95 24.91
N PRO A 103 13.70 4.40 23.76
CA PRO A 103 13.89 5.76 23.33
C PRO A 103 13.43 6.67 24.47
N ASP A 104 14.22 7.71 24.74
CA ASP A 104 13.79 8.77 25.64
C ASP A 104 12.37 9.17 25.27
N LYS A 105 11.49 9.27 26.25
CA LYS A 105 10.03 9.45 26.07
C LYS A 105 9.62 10.64 25.18
N GLU A 106 10.57 11.45 24.73
CA GLU A 106 10.35 12.65 23.92
C GLU A 106 10.45 12.41 22.40
N CYS A 107 10.96 11.26 21.93
CA CYS A 107 11.15 11.05 20.49
C CYS A 107 10.30 9.89 19.97
N LEU A 108 9.03 10.15 19.74
CA LEU A 108 8.09 9.19 19.13
C LEU A 108 7.68 9.61 17.72
N ARG A 109 8.54 10.38 17.03
CA ARG A 109 8.26 10.88 15.67
C ARG A 109 8.96 10.03 14.63
N ILE A 110 8.17 9.47 13.70
CA ILE A 110 8.64 8.65 12.58
C ILE A 110 8.40 9.42 11.28
N GLY A 111 9.46 9.64 10.51
CA GLY A 111 9.33 10.16 9.15
C GLY A 111 8.77 9.08 8.22
N ILE A 112 7.64 9.35 7.59
CA ILE A 112 7.03 8.46 6.61
C ILE A 112 7.10 9.07 5.21
N ALA A 113 7.73 8.38 4.27
CA ALA A 113 7.83 8.83 2.88
C ALA A 113 6.44 8.79 2.23
N GLN A 114 5.93 9.92 1.76
CA GLN A 114 4.59 10.02 1.20
C GLN A 114 4.56 10.97 0.01
N ASP A 115 4.57 10.40 -1.19
CA ASP A 115 4.39 11.09 -2.47
C ASP A 115 3.99 10.09 -3.56
N THR A 116 4.02 10.46 -4.84
CA THR A 116 3.65 9.57 -5.94
C THR A 116 4.62 8.40 -6.15
N ALA A 117 5.87 8.51 -5.69
CA ALA A 117 6.83 7.42 -5.72
C ALA A 117 6.65 6.45 -4.55
N PHE A 118 6.11 6.93 -3.41
CA PHE A 118 5.94 6.17 -2.16
C PHE A 118 4.52 6.37 -1.63
N CYS A 119 3.57 5.53 -2.06
CA CYS A 119 2.16 5.68 -1.73
C CYS A 119 1.47 4.40 -1.26
N PHE A 120 2.17 3.27 -1.18
CA PHE A 120 1.59 2.00 -0.78
C PHE A 120 1.73 1.78 0.72
N TYR A 121 0.73 2.26 1.45
CA TYR A 121 0.61 2.07 2.87
C TYR A 121 -0.77 1.53 3.21
N TYR A 122 -0.82 0.54 4.10
CA TYR A 122 -2.07 0.14 4.73
C TYR A 122 -2.42 1.13 5.83
N GLU A 123 -3.62 1.71 5.77
CA GLU A 123 -4.04 2.67 6.80
C GLU A 123 -4.13 2.02 8.19
N GLU A 124 -4.40 0.72 8.24
CA GLU A 124 -4.35 -0.09 9.46
C GLU A 124 -2.97 -0.08 10.11
N ASN A 125 -1.90 -0.18 9.32
CA ASN A 125 -0.52 -0.11 9.81
C ASN A 125 -0.23 1.29 10.38
N LYS A 126 -0.61 2.35 9.65
CA LYS A 126 -0.47 3.74 10.14
C LYS A 126 -1.26 3.94 11.45
N ARG A 127 -2.47 3.39 11.53
CA ARG A 127 -3.31 3.45 12.73
C ARG A 127 -2.69 2.69 13.89
N ALA A 128 -2.18 1.49 13.66
CA ALA A 128 -1.50 0.69 14.69
C ALA A 128 -0.27 1.41 15.24
N LEU A 129 0.54 2.03 14.38
CA LEU A 129 1.70 2.83 14.81
C LEU A 129 1.26 4.02 15.68
N ARG A 130 0.24 4.77 15.26
CA ARG A 130 -0.31 5.88 16.07
C ARG A 130 -0.88 5.42 17.41
N GLN A 131 -1.53 4.24 17.48
CA GLN A 131 -2.02 3.65 18.73
C GLN A 131 -0.90 3.26 19.68
N GLN A 132 0.30 2.96 19.18
CA GLN A 132 1.49 2.74 20.00
C GLN A 132 2.16 4.06 20.46
N GLY A 133 1.56 5.21 20.17
CA GLY A 133 2.05 6.52 20.58
C GLY A 133 3.06 7.16 19.62
N LEU A 134 3.19 6.63 18.39
CA LEU A 134 4.07 7.21 17.37
C LEU A 134 3.37 8.34 16.61
N GLU A 135 4.05 9.46 16.42
CA GLU A 135 3.66 10.52 15.49
C GLU A 135 4.26 10.23 14.12
N LEU A 136 3.41 10.08 13.10
CA LEU A 136 3.86 9.90 11.71
C LEU A 136 3.96 11.27 11.03
N VAL A 137 5.16 11.65 10.64
CA VAL A 137 5.47 12.92 9.98
C VAL A 137 5.75 12.64 8.51
N GLU A 138 4.82 13.02 7.65
CA GLU A 138 4.95 12.81 6.21
C GLU A 138 6.04 13.71 5.62
N PHE A 139 6.80 13.18 4.67
CA PHE A 139 7.75 13.93 3.85
C PHE A 139 7.80 13.36 2.42
N SER A 140 8.16 14.19 1.46
CA SER A 140 8.30 13.78 0.06
C SER A 140 9.77 13.58 -0.31
N PRO A 141 10.21 12.34 -0.58
CA PRO A 141 11.54 12.10 -1.13
C PRO A 141 11.82 12.83 -2.45
N MET A 142 10.79 13.15 -3.24
CA MET A 142 10.95 13.87 -4.49
C MET A 142 11.05 15.39 -4.33
N GLU A 143 10.31 15.98 -3.39
CA GLU A 143 10.14 17.45 -3.31
C GLU A 143 10.93 18.07 -2.15
N ASP A 144 10.93 17.43 -0.99
CA ASP A 144 11.59 17.95 0.20
C ASP A 144 13.11 17.82 0.09
N LYS A 145 13.83 18.79 0.60
CA LYS A 145 15.30 18.83 0.54
C LYS A 145 15.98 18.25 1.78
N LYS A 146 15.22 18.04 2.85
CA LYS A 146 15.70 17.56 4.15
C LYS A 146 14.64 16.66 4.79
N LEU A 147 15.08 15.76 5.65
CA LEU A 147 14.20 15.03 6.54
C LEU A 147 13.50 15.97 7.52
N PRO A 148 12.28 15.63 7.98
CA PRO A 148 11.59 16.38 9.03
C PRO A 148 12.43 16.45 10.31
N GLU A 149 12.36 17.57 11.01
CA GLU A 149 13.10 17.75 12.26
C GLU A 149 12.53 16.87 13.39
N GLY A 150 13.40 16.37 14.24
CA GLY A 150 13.05 15.63 15.43
C GLY A 150 12.46 14.23 15.20
N ILE A 151 12.64 13.66 14.01
CA ILE A 151 12.30 12.25 13.79
C ILE A 151 13.36 11.33 14.38
N CYS A 152 12.95 10.17 14.86
CA CYS A 152 13.83 9.14 15.44
C CYS A 152 13.76 7.81 14.69
N GLY A 153 13.03 7.75 13.59
CA GLY A 153 12.94 6.61 12.71
C GLY A 153 12.40 6.99 11.33
N LEU A 154 12.58 6.10 10.36
CA LEU A 154 12.11 6.24 8.99
C LEU A 154 11.22 5.07 8.60
N TYR A 155 10.13 5.35 7.90
CA TYR A 155 9.31 4.37 7.21
C TYR A 155 9.21 4.74 5.73
N LEU A 156 9.90 3.97 4.90
CA LEU A 156 9.93 4.10 3.44
C LEU A 156 9.07 2.98 2.86
N GLY A 157 7.85 3.28 2.53
CA GLY A 157 6.88 2.30 2.04
C GLY A 157 7.04 1.92 0.57
N GLY A 158 6.11 1.12 0.09
CA GLY A 158 6.05 0.73 -1.30
C GLY A 158 5.57 1.84 -2.22
N GLY A 159 5.64 1.57 -3.50
CA GLY A 159 5.26 2.48 -4.59
C GLY A 159 6.00 2.12 -5.86
N TYR A 160 6.15 3.09 -6.74
CA TYR A 160 6.82 2.95 -8.03
C TYR A 160 7.98 3.93 -8.18
N PRO A 161 9.07 3.81 -7.39
CA PRO A 161 10.21 4.73 -7.49
C PRO A 161 10.88 4.68 -8.86
N GLU A 162 10.80 3.55 -9.59
CA GLU A 162 11.34 3.41 -10.95
C GLU A 162 10.66 4.33 -11.97
N LEU A 163 9.39 4.71 -11.74
CA LEU A 163 8.69 5.68 -12.59
C LEU A 163 9.11 7.13 -12.30
N HIS A 164 9.77 7.35 -11.18
CA HIS A 164 10.20 8.66 -10.70
C HIS A 164 11.72 8.71 -10.45
N ALA A 165 12.45 7.72 -10.97
CA ALA A 165 13.87 7.51 -10.66
C ALA A 165 14.74 8.74 -10.96
N GLY A 166 14.51 9.41 -12.10
CA GLY A 166 15.21 10.65 -12.44
C GLY A 166 15.00 11.74 -11.38
N LYS A 167 13.76 11.99 -10.98
CA LYS A 167 13.42 13.04 -10.01
C LYS A 167 13.97 12.71 -8.61
N LEU A 168 13.90 11.46 -8.20
CA LEU A 168 14.51 10.98 -6.95
C LEU A 168 16.03 11.14 -6.98
N SER A 169 16.67 10.81 -8.10
CA SER A 169 18.11 10.95 -8.30
C SER A 169 18.57 12.42 -8.26
N GLU A 170 17.83 13.33 -8.87
CA GLU A 170 18.12 14.77 -8.86
C GLU A 170 18.04 15.37 -7.46
N ASN A 171 17.25 14.80 -6.56
CA ASN A 171 17.14 15.28 -5.18
C ASN A 171 18.28 14.76 -4.29
N SER A 172 19.51 15.14 -4.63
CA SER A 172 20.73 14.74 -3.92
C SER A 172 20.70 15.10 -2.43
N GLY A 173 20.05 16.20 -2.06
CA GLY A 173 19.92 16.64 -0.67
C GLY A 173 19.15 15.65 0.18
N MET A 174 17.99 15.16 -0.29
CA MET A 174 17.19 14.16 0.41
C MET A 174 17.90 12.80 0.42
N ARG A 175 18.47 12.37 -0.71
CA ARG A 175 19.24 11.11 -0.78
C ARG A 175 20.37 11.08 0.26
N HIS A 176 21.14 12.18 0.35
CA HIS A 176 22.21 12.29 1.33
C HIS A 176 21.69 12.33 2.76
N ALA A 177 20.59 13.04 3.03
CA ALA A 177 19.97 13.11 4.36
C ALA A 177 19.53 11.72 4.85
N ILE A 178 18.89 10.92 3.99
CA ILE A 178 18.51 9.54 4.30
C ILE A 178 19.74 8.66 4.51
N PHE A 179 20.73 8.74 3.61
CA PHE A 179 21.98 8.00 3.73
C PHE A 179 22.63 8.24 5.09
N GLU A 180 22.85 9.51 5.46
CA GLU A 180 23.47 9.88 6.72
C GLU A 180 22.64 9.43 7.93
N ALA A 181 21.32 9.63 7.91
CA ALA A 181 20.44 9.19 8.99
C ALA A 181 20.56 7.69 9.26
N VAL A 182 20.45 6.87 8.20
CA VAL A 182 20.53 5.41 8.34
C VAL A 182 21.93 4.95 8.73
N ARG A 183 22.98 5.53 8.16
CA ARG A 183 24.39 5.23 8.52
C ARG A 183 24.72 5.59 9.96
N HIS A 184 24.07 6.59 10.54
CA HIS A 184 24.20 6.95 11.95
C HIS A 184 23.27 6.16 12.87
N GLY A 185 22.60 5.13 12.37
CA GLY A 185 21.83 4.18 13.18
C GLY A 185 20.37 4.55 13.37
N MET A 186 19.79 5.45 12.55
CA MET A 186 18.35 5.71 12.61
C MET A 186 17.58 4.45 12.25
N PRO A 187 16.69 3.95 13.13
CA PRO A 187 15.82 2.82 12.84
C PRO A 187 15.03 3.07 11.55
N THR A 188 15.07 2.13 10.61
CA THR A 188 14.45 2.31 9.30
C THR A 188 13.73 1.05 8.87
N ILE A 189 12.46 1.20 8.48
CA ILE A 189 11.67 0.18 7.79
C ILE A 189 11.59 0.60 6.32
N ALA A 190 11.93 -0.31 5.42
CA ALA A 190 11.83 -0.08 3.97
C ALA A 190 11.15 -1.27 3.29
N GLU A 191 10.07 -1.01 2.56
CA GLU A 191 9.24 -2.02 1.91
C GLU A 191 9.16 -1.74 0.40
N GLY A 192 9.30 -2.78 -0.43
CA GLY A 192 9.11 -2.67 -1.88
C GLY A 192 9.89 -1.51 -2.50
N GLY A 193 9.18 -0.47 -2.96
CA GLY A 193 9.80 0.73 -3.54
C GLY A 193 10.76 1.45 -2.60
N GLY A 194 10.45 1.52 -1.30
CA GLY A 194 11.34 2.08 -0.29
C GLY A 194 12.66 1.30 -0.18
N PHE A 195 12.60 -0.03 -0.28
CA PHE A 195 13.80 -0.86 -0.32
C PHE A 195 14.64 -0.61 -1.58
N LEU A 196 13.98 -0.44 -2.75
CA LEU A 196 14.67 -0.09 -4.00
C LEU A 196 15.36 1.28 -3.90
N TYR A 197 14.73 2.25 -3.26
CA TYR A 197 15.32 3.58 -3.07
C TYR A 197 16.56 3.57 -2.15
N LEU A 198 16.65 2.62 -1.23
CA LEU A 198 17.85 2.45 -0.39
C LEU A 198 19.04 1.83 -1.12
N GLN A 199 18.86 1.26 -2.32
CA GLN A 199 19.94 0.74 -3.13
C GLN A 199 20.87 1.86 -3.62
N LYS A 200 21.98 1.48 -4.20
CA LYS A 200 22.92 2.41 -4.84
C LYS A 200 22.36 2.96 -6.14
N GLU A 201 21.72 2.11 -6.92
CA GLU A 201 21.23 2.41 -8.25
C GLU A 201 19.86 1.75 -8.49
N LEU A 202 19.05 2.38 -9.33
CA LEU A 202 17.76 1.87 -9.77
C LEU A 202 17.60 2.08 -11.28
N GLU A 203 17.24 1.01 -12.00
CA GLU A 203 16.89 1.05 -13.42
C GLU A 203 15.42 1.45 -13.56
N ASP A 204 15.15 2.44 -14.40
CA ASP A 204 13.79 2.89 -14.72
C ASP A 204 13.12 2.02 -15.80
N ALA A 205 11.89 2.41 -16.18
CA ALA A 205 11.10 1.69 -17.18
C ALA A 205 11.74 1.68 -18.57
N ASP A 206 12.60 2.65 -18.88
CA ASP A 206 13.29 2.81 -20.17
C ASP A 206 14.68 2.16 -20.17
N GLY A 207 15.08 1.52 -19.07
CA GLY A 207 16.38 0.88 -18.90
C GLY A 207 17.51 1.85 -18.55
N GLN A 208 17.18 3.08 -18.16
CA GLN A 208 18.17 4.03 -17.69
C GLN A 208 18.45 3.81 -16.20
N VAL A 209 19.74 3.79 -15.83
CA VAL A 209 20.16 3.60 -14.45
C VAL A 209 20.34 4.95 -13.76
N TRP A 210 19.75 5.08 -12.57
CA TRP A 210 19.72 6.29 -11.76
C TRP A 210 20.32 6.04 -10.38
N GLU A 211 21.09 6.98 -9.88
CA GLU A 211 21.66 6.94 -8.54
C GLU A 211 20.59 7.13 -7.47
N MET A 212 20.55 6.24 -6.46
CA MET A 212 19.64 6.29 -5.34
C MET A 212 20.39 6.64 -4.04
N THR A 213 19.83 6.31 -2.86
CA THR A 213 20.45 6.74 -1.59
C THR A 213 21.81 6.10 -1.31
N GLY A 214 22.08 4.89 -1.80
CA GLY A 214 23.33 4.18 -1.58
C GLY A 214 23.52 3.64 -0.15
N VAL A 215 22.47 3.55 0.63
CA VAL A 215 22.53 2.91 1.97
C VAL A 215 22.90 1.43 1.84
N LEU A 216 22.35 0.77 0.83
CA LEU A 216 22.62 -0.62 0.47
C LEU A 216 23.49 -0.66 -0.80
N ASP A 217 24.50 -1.50 -0.80
CA ASP A 217 25.41 -1.67 -1.95
C ASP A 217 24.81 -2.69 -2.94
N GLY A 218 23.71 -2.31 -3.57
CA GLY A 218 23.00 -3.11 -4.55
C GLY A 218 22.39 -2.25 -5.65
N SER A 219 21.84 -2.91 -6.68
CA SER A 219 21.17 -2.27 -7.81
C SER A 219 19.79 -2.88 -7.98
N GLY A 220 18.77 -2.03 -8.12
CA GLY A 220 17.44 -2.43 -8.53
C GLY A 220 17.34 -2.45 -10.05
N PHE A 221 16.87 -3.53 -10.63
CA PHE A 221 16.70 -3.66 -12.06
C PHE A 221 15.37 -4.37 -12.40
N ARG A 222 14.89 -4.10 -13.58
CA ARG A 222 13.67 -4.73 -14.09
C ARG A 222 14.01 -6.09 -14.72
N THR A 223 13.26 -7.12 -14.35
CA THR A 223 13.32 -8.46 -14.96
C THR A 223 12.22 -8.69 -15.98
#